data_006e9ec374747f054af7c99f74e2ce82
#
_entry.id   006e9ec374747f054af7c99f74e2ce82
#
_cell.length_a   1.000
_cell.length_b   1.000
_cell.length_c   1.000
_cell.angle_alpha   90.00
_cell.angle_beta   90.00
_cell.angle_gamma   90.00
#
_symmetry.space_group_name_H-M   'P 1'
#
loop_
_entity.id
_entity.type
_entity.pdbx_description
1 polymer ?
#
loop_
_entity_poly.entity_id
_entity_poly.type
_entity_poly.pdbx_seq_one_letter_code
_entity_poly.pdbx_strand_id
1 'polypeptide(L)'
;YGRGARMKFEQDKVRLLTGVRHGLTLGSPVAIEIANTEWPKWTEVMSADALDHDLPREGRNAPLSRPRPGHADLTGMRKYGFDDARPVLERSSARETASRVALGEVAKQFLDQAFGIRTVAHVVALGGVQTNPDLPLPTPDDLEALDASPVRTLDKEAEARIIERINEAKKASDTLGGVIEVLAYGVPAGIGTYVESDRRLDAALASAIMGIQAFKGVEIGDGFLEASRPGSQAHDEIVVNADGRIDRLSNRAGGIEGGMSNGQVIRVRGAMKPIPSIPKALRTVDVLTGESAQAINQRSDSTAVPAASVVAEAMVRLTLAKYALDKFGGDSVAETRRNLESYLASWPEHMR
;
A
#
# COMPACT_ATOMS: atom_id res chain seq x y z
N TYR A 1 -15.70 -2.63 -5.33
CA TYR A 1 -16.88 -3.12 -4.62
C TYR A 1 -16.73 -2.89 -3.11
N GLY A 2 -17.85 -2.80 -2.36
CA GLY A 2 -17.80 -2.52 -0.91
C GLY A 2 -17.45 -1.08 -0.51
N ARG A 3 -17.30 -0.17 -1.47
CA ARG A 3 -16.95 1.24 -1.25
C ARG A 3 -18.17 2.12 -1.03
N GLY A 4 -18.00 3.19 -0.24
CA GLY A 4 -19.06 4.14 0.11
C GLY A 4 -19.36 5.17 -0.97
N ALA A 5 -20.30 6.07 -0.67
CA ALA A 5 -20.84 7.06 -1.63
C ALA A 5 -19.77 8.06 -2.14
N ARG A 6 -18.70 8.33 -1.38
CA ARG A 6 -17.62 9.25 -1.78
C ARG A 6 -16.98 8.85 -3.09
N MET A 7 -16.81 7.56 -3.36
CA MET A 7 -16.24 7.06 -4.60
C MET A 7 -17.04 7.37 -5.86
N LYS A 8 -18.28 7.86 -5.70
CA LYS A 8 -19.14 8.22 -6.83
C LYS A 8 -18.95 9.65 -7.31
N PHE A 9 -18.48 10.55 -6.44
CA PHE A 9 -18.35 11.97 -6.75
C PHE A 9 -16.90 12.51 -6.67
N GLU A 10 -16.02 11.85 -5.93
CA GLU A 10 -14.61 12.23 -5.86
C GLU A 10 -13.90 11.78 -7.13
N GLN A 11 -13.28 12.71 -7.82
CA GLN A 11 -12.64 12.47 -9.13
C GLN A 11 -11.12 12.37 -9.06
N ASP A 12 -10.52 12.71 -7.90
CA ASP A 12 -9.06 12.71 -7.71
C ASP A 12 -8.29 13.39 -8.84
N LYS A 13 -8.77 14.56 -9.29
CA LYS A 13 -8.12 15.30 -10.37
C LYS A 13 -6.70 15.68 -9.99
N VAL A 14 -5.75 15.21 -10.79
CA VAL A 14 -4.33 15.43 -10.61
C VAL A 14 -3.88 16.65 -11.41
N ARG A 15 -3.07 17.51 -10.79
CA ARG A 15 -2.40 18.64 -11.43
C ARG A 15 -0.91 18.61 -11.09
N LEU A 16 -0.07 18.59 -12.11
CA LEU A 16 1.37 18.78 -11.96
C LEU A 16 1.65 20.28 -11.77
N LEU A 17 2.25 20.63 -10.65
CA LEU A 17 2.56 22.03 -10.30
C LEU A 17 3.94 22.44 -10.79
N THR A 18 4.92 21.56 -10.70
CA THR A 18 6.30 21.80 -11.12
C THR A 18 7.07 20.48 -11.35
N GLY A 19 8.29 20.60 -11.85
CA GLY A 19 9.23 19.47 -12.00
C GLY A 19 9.12 18.72 -13.32
N VAL A 20 8.14 19.08 -14.20
CA VAL A 20 7.92 18.41 -15.49
C VAL A 20 7.73 19.46 -16.60
N ARG A 21 8.37 19.24 -17.76
CA ARG A 21 8.21 20.06 -18.97
C ARG A 21 8.10 19.14 -20.19
N HIS A 22 7.05 19.33 -20.99
CA HIS A 22 6.79 18.53 -22.19
C HIS A 22 6.83 17.01 -21.95
N GLY A 23 6.31 16.55 -20.79
CA GLY A 23 6.28 15.13 -20.41
C GLY A 23 7.61 14.58 -19.85
N LEU A 24 8.65 15.40 -19.73
CA LEU A 24 9.95 15.02 -19.19
C LEU A 24 10.22 15.68 -17.84
N THR A 25 10.76 14.95 -16.89
CA THR A 25 11.23 15.48 -15.62
C THR A 25 12.46 16.36 -15.80
N LEU A 26 12.62 17.37 -14.92
CA LEU A 26 13.68 18.39 -15.05
C LEU A 26 14.87 18.13 -14.11
N GLY A 27 14.88 16.99 -13.37
CA GLY A 27 15.85 16.77 -12.29
C GLY A 27 15.56 17.57 -11.01
N SER A 28 14.50 18.38 -11.00
CA SER A 28 14.00 19.10 -9.81
C SER A 28 12.87 18.32 -9.13
N PRO A 29 12.46 18.70 -7.89
CA PRO A 29 11.30 18.10 -7.26
C PRO A 29 10.04 18.16 -8.14
N VAL A 30 9.32 17.07 -8.24
CA VAL A 30 8.01 16.99 -8.90
C VAL A 30 6.93 17.21 -7.83
N ALA A 31 6.15 18.30 -7.97
CA ALA A 31 5.04 18.58 -7.08
C ALA A 31 3.71 18.25 -7.78
N ILE A 32 2.89 17.47 -7.09
CA ILE A 32 1.59 16.99 -7.57
C ILE A 32 0.51 17.44 -6.59
N GLU A 33 -0.54 18.07 -7.11
CA GLU A 33 -1.73 18.41 -6.37
C GLU A 33 -2.88 17.47 -6.76
N ILE A 34 -3.61 16.98 -5.78
CA ILE A 34 -4.84 16.22 -5.98
C ILE A 34 -5.98 17.01 -5.35
N ALA A 35 -6.94 17.42 -6.17
CA ALA A 35 -8.08 18.21 -5.74
C ALA A 35 -8.96 17.41 -4.74
N ASN A 36 -9.63 18.14 -3.86
CA ASN A 36 -10.63 17.61 -2.94
C ASN A 36 -11.97 18.28 -3.22
N THR A 37 -12.91 17.55 -3.77
CA THR A 37 -14.24 18.05 -4.18
C THR A 37 -15.05 18.60 -2.99
N GLU A 38 -14.79 18.13 -1.77
CA GLU A 38 -15.49 18.61 -0.58
C GLU A 38 -14.84 19.85 0.07
N TRP A 39 -13.61 20.23 -0.35
CA TRP A 39 -12.86 21.33 0.27
C TRP A 39 -13.64 22.63 0.43
N PRO A 40 -14.45 23.12 -0.54
CA PRO A 40 -15.22 24.36 -0.38
C PRO A 40 -16.17 24.38 0.81
N LYS A 41 -16.53 23.22 1.36
CA LYS A 41 -17.40 23.10 2.55
C LYS A 41 -16.61 23.11 3.87
N TRP A 42 -15.29 23.12 3.81
CA TRP A 42 -14.38 22.96 4.96
C TRP A 42 -13.41 24.12 5.15
N THR A 43 -13.44 25.12 4.27
CA THR A 43 -12.47 26.22 4.23
C THR A 43 -12.33 26.95 5.54
N GLU A 44 -13.42 27.23 6.26
CA GLU A 44 -13.37 27.88 7.58
C GLU A 44 -13.01 26.87 8.69
N VAL A 45 -13.69 25.73 8.76
CA VAL A 45 -13.50 24.71 9.81
C VAL A 45 -12.08 24.16 9.83
N MET A 46 -11.42 24.11 8.66
CA MET A 46 -10.08 23.60 8.45
C MET A 46 -9.11 24.68 7.97
N SER A 47 -9.39 25.98 8.27
CA SER A 47 -8.51 27.09 7.93
C SER A 47 -7.12 26.88 8.55
N ALA A 48 -6.08 27.14 7.77
CA ALA A 48 -4.70 27.21 8.27
C ALA A 48 -4.44 28.55 8.99
N ASP A 49 -5.19 29.58 8.64
CA ASP A 49 -5.06 30.90 9.24
C ASP A 49 -5.94 31.00 10.48
N ALA A 50 -5.51 31.84 11.42
CA ALA A 50 -6.34 32.20 12.56
C ALA A 50 -7.60 32.93 12.07
N LEU A 51 -8.75 32.54 12.61
CA LEU A 51 -9.99 33.24 12.32
C LEU A 51 -10.13 34.48 13.22
N ASP A 52 -10.71 35.54 12.68
CA ASP A 52 -11.00 36.76 13.39
C ASP A 52 -12.30 36.71 14.21
N HIS A 53 -13.00 35.57 14.14
CA HIS A 53 -14.24 35.29 14.84
C HIS A 53 -14.31 33.82 15.29
N ASP A 54 -15.11 33.56 16.31
CA ASP A 54 -15.37 32.21 16.79
C ASP A 54 -16.41 31.52 15.91
N LEU A 55 -16.10 30.29 15.47
CA LEU A 55 -17.07 29.44 14.79
C LEU A 55 -17.99 28.76 15.82
N PRO A 56 -19.32 28.71 15.56
CA PRO A 56 -20.25 27.94 16.38
C PRO A 56 -19.78 26.49 16.48
N ARG A 57 -19.77 25.92 17.68
CA ARG A 57 -19.36 24.50 17.93
C ARG A 57 -20.50 23.53 17.60
N GLU A 58 -21.07 23.66 16.42
CA GLU A 58 -22.20 22.86 15.92
C GLU A 58 -22.00 22.44 14.47
N GLY A 59 -22.82 21.55 13.95
CA GLY A 59 -22.74 21.06 12.58
C GLY A 59 -21.37 20.47 12.24
N ARG A 60 -20.69 21.02 11.22
CA ARG A 60 -19.36 20.57 10.80
C ARG A 60 -18.27 20.95 11.80
N ASN A 61 -18.45 21.99 12.60
CA ASN A 61 -17.52 22.43 13.62
C ASN A 61 -17.80 21.83 15.00
N ALA A 62 -18.83 20.97 15.14
CA ALA A 62 -19.09 20.26 16.39
C ALA A 62 -17.87 19.41 16.81
N PRO A 63 -17.45 19.44 18.09
CA PRO A 63 -16.36 18.62 18.57
C PRO A 63 -16.63 17.13 18.38
N LEU A 64 -15.61 16.40 17.92
CA LEU A 64 -15.65 14.95 17.81
C LEU A 64 -15.12 14.35 19.12
N SER A 65 -15.95 14.32 20.15
CA SER A 65 -15.59 13.90 21.53
C SER A 65 -15.71 12.39 21.78
N ARG A 66 -16.24 11.62 20.80
CA ARG A 66 -16.50 10.17 20.95
C ARG A 66 -15.54 9.36 20.07
N PRO A 67 -14.32 9.07 20.54
CA PRO A 67 -13.30 8.39 19.75
C PRO A 67 -13.75 7.01 19.27
N ARG A 68 -13.38 6.65 18.05
CA ARG A 68 -13.71 5.35 17.45
C ARG A 68 -12.75 4.29 17.97
N PRO A 69 -13.24 3.14 18.50
CA PRO A 69 -12.39 2.00 18.81
C PRO A 69 -11.61 1.52 17.57
N GLY A 70 -10.32 1.21 17.77
CA GLY A 70 -9.44 0.77 16.68
C GLY A 70 -8.96 1.86 15.74
N HIS A 71 -9.34 3.12 15.94
CA HIS A 71 -8.84 4.29 15.21
C HIS A 71 -7.73 5.02 16.01
N ALA A 72 -7.09 5.98 15.39
CA ALA A 72 -6.07 6.82 16.02
C ALA A 72 -6.64 7.83 17.03
N ASP A 73 -7.96 8.06 17.04
CA ASP A 73 -8.65 9.16 17.72
C ASP A 73 -8.19 9.33 19.17
N LEU A 74 -8.49 8.38 20.06
CA LEU A 74 -8.19 8.50 21.48
C LEU A 74 -6.69 8.63 21.79
N THR A 75 -5.88 7.83 21.10
CA THR A 75 -4.43 7.84 21.31
C THR A 75 -3.82 9.15 20.82
N GLY A 76 -4.28 9.67 19.68
CA GLY A 76 -3.84 10.94 19.15
C GLY A 76 -4.26 12.12 20.02
N MET A 77 -5.53 12.14 20.49
CA MET A 77 -6.02 13.15 21.45
C MET A 77 -5.15 13.20 22.70
N ARG A 78 -4.86 12.04 23.30
CA ARG A 78 -3.98 11.95 24.49
C ARG A 78 -2.55 12.41 24.21
N LYS A 79 -2.00 12.02 23.06
CA LYS A 79 -0.61 12.35 22.69
C LYS A 79 -0.40 13.85 22.54
N TYR A 80 -1.36 14.55 21.96
CA TYR A 80 -1.24 15.95 21.59
C TYR A 80 -2.05 16.90 22.48
N GLY A 81 -2.80 16.38 23.46
CA GLY A 81 -3.62 17.16 24.37
C GLY A 81 -4.87 17.76 23.72
N PHE A 82 -5.44 17.10 22.73
CA PHE A 82 -6.66 17.58 22.04
C PHE A 82 -7.92 17.15 22.79
N ASP A 83 -8.90 18.03 22.88
CA ASP A 83 -10.26 17.78 23.35
C ASP A 83 -11.24 17.41 22.22
N ASP A 84 -10.79 17.52 20.97
CA ASP A 84 -11.47 17.18 19.73
C ASP A 84 -10.64 16.20 18.91
N ALA A 85 -11.25 15.10 18.43
CA ALA A 85 -10.58 14.12 17.59
C ALA A 85 -10.36 14.61 16.15
N ARG A 86 -10.89 15.76 15.74
CA ARG A 86 -10.81 16.26 14.36
C ARG A 86 -9.39 16.37 13.82
N PRO A 87 -8.42 17.02 14.51
CA PRO A 87 -7.03 17.10 14.02
C PRO A 87 -6.41 15.71 13.79
N VAL A 88 -6.74 14.75 14.68
CA VAL A 88 -6.26 13.36 14.55
C VAL A 88 -6.92 12.66 13.38
N LEU A 89 -8.24 12.82 13.21
CA LEU A 89 -9.02 12.22 12.13
C LEU A 89 -8.53 12.70 10.76
N GLU A 90 -8.35 14.00 10.61
CA GLU A 90 -7.92 14.60 9.33
C GLU A 90 -6.53 14.10 8.92
N ARG A 91 -5.58 14.07 9.86
CA ARG A 91 -4.22 13.62 9.53
C ARG A 91 -4.10 12.10 9.37
N SER A 92 -4.87 11.31 10.12
CA SER A 92 -4.87 9.85 10.01
C SER A 92 -5.80 9.31 8.90
N SER A 93 -6.46 10.20 8.18
CA SER A 93 -7.37 9.85 7.09
C SER A 93 -6.65 9.11 5.97
N ALA A 94 -7.24 7.99 5.52
CA ALA A 94 -6.76 7.26 4.35
C ALA A 94 -6.85 8.07 3.04
N ARG A 95 -7.45 9.27 3.06
CA ARG A 95 -7.48 10.17 1.90
C ARG A 95 -6.07 10.58 1.44
N GLU A 96 -5.11 10.67 2.34
CA GLU A 96 -3.71 10.99 2.01
C GLU A 96 -3.05 9.93 1.11
N THR A 97 -3.57 8.70 1.06
CA THR A 97 -3.03 7.64 0.20
C THR A 97 -3.17 7.93 -1.28
N ALA A 98 -4.09 8.82 -1.69
CA ALA A 98 -4.18 9.29 -3.06
C ALA A 98 -2.87 9.94 -3.53
N SER A 99 -2.21 10.72 -2.65
CA SER A 99 -0.90 11.31 -2.93
C SER A 99 0.19 10.24 -3.07
N ARG A 100 0.17 9.19 -2.25
CA ARG A 100 1.10 8.06 -2.36
C ARG A 100 0.95 7.33 -3.70
N VAL A 101 -0.29 7.12 -4.16
CA VAL A 101 -0.57 6.47 -5.45
C VAL A 101 -0.05 7.33 -6.61
N ALA A 102 -0.27 8.65 -6.57
CA ALA A 102 0.23 9.56 -7.59
C ALA A 102 1.77 9.58 -7.67
N LEU A 103 2.45 9.59 -6.52
CA LEU A 103 3.91 9.48 -6.46
C LEU A 103 4.40 8.10 -6.90
N GLY A 104 3.65 7.04 -6.58
CA GLY A 104 3.94 5.68 -7.01
C GLY A 104 3.90 5.51 -8.53
N GLU A 105 3.10 6.30 -9.25
CA GLU A 105 3.10 6.30 -10.72
C GLU A 105 4.38 6.93 -11.29
N VAL A 106 4.92 7.98 -10.67
CA VAL A 106 6.23 8.54 -11.04
C VAL A 106 7.33 7.50 -10.86
N ALA A 107 7.32 6.80 -9.71
CA ALA A 107 8.27 5.72 -9.44
C ALA A 107 8.13 4.56 -10.45
N LYS A 108 6.90 4.18 -10.82
CA LYS A 108 6.62 3.15 -11.82
C LYS A 108 7.28 3.48 -13.16
N GLN A 109 7.08 4.70 -13.67
CA GLN A 109 7.66 5.14 -14.93
C GLN A 109 9.20 5.08 -14.89
N PHE A 110 9.81 5.48 -13.80
CA PHE A 110 11.25 5.38 -13.63
C PHE A 110 11.73 3.92 -13.58
N LEU A 111 11.08 3.07 -12.80
CA LEU A 111 11.44 1.65 -12.65
C LEU A 111 11.34 0.89 -13.98
N ASP A 112 10.27 1.13 -14.72
CA ASP A 112 10.06 0.51 -16.03
C ASP A 112 11.11 0.98 -17.04
N GLN A 113 11.31 2.31 -17.17
CA GLN A 113 12.24 2.88 -18.16
C GLN A 113 13.71 2.57 -17.83
N ALA A 114 14.11 2.60 -16.57
CA ALA A 114 15.52 2.39 -16.19
C ALA A 114 15.90 0.91 -16.07
N PHE A 115 14.99 0.06 -15.63
CA PHE A 115 15.27 -1.31 -15.21
C PHE A 115 14.39 -2.37 -15.87
N GLY A 116 13.29 -2.01 -16.50
CA GLY A 116 12.26 -2.95 -16.94
C GLY A 116 11.46 -3.58 -15.78
N ILE A 117 11.54 -2.98 -14.58
CA ILE A 117 10.81 -3.47 -13.42
C ILE A 117 9.33 -3.10 -13.57
N ARG A 118 8.47 -4.12 -13.53
CA ARG A 118 7.03 -3.99 -13.59
C ARG A 118 6.37 -4.60 -12.36
N THR A 119 5.30 -4.00 -11.87
CA THR A 119 4.60 -4.47 -10.66
C THR A 119 3.14 -4.75 -10.94
N VAL A 120 2.55 -5.59 -10.12
CA VAL A 120 1.11 -5.85 -10.07
C VAL A 120 0.70 -6.17 -8.65
N ALA A 121 -0.50 -5.75 -8.23
CA ALA A 121 -1.04 -6.06 -6.92
C ALA A 121 -2.43 -6.69 -7.03
N HIS A 122 -2.71 -7.65 -6.15
CA HIS A 122 -3.99 -8.34 -6.11
C HIS A 122 -4.42 -8.66 -4.68
N VAL A 123 -5.67 -9.08 -4.53
CA VAL A 123 -6.23 -9.52 -3.25
C VAL A 123 -6.09 -11.03 -3.16
N VAL A 124 -5.49 -11.52 -2.08
CA VAL A 124 -5.32 -12.95 -1.79
C VAL A 124 -6.26 -13.47 -0.70
N ALA A 125 -6.82 -12.57 0.11
CA ALA A 125 -7.88 -12.93 1.05
C ALA A 125 -8.74 -11.71 1.40
N LEU A 126 -10.06 -11.90 1.59
CA LEU A 126 -10.96 -10.86 2.08
C LEU A 126 -12.11 -11.46 2.89
N GLY A 127 -12.33 -10.91 4.08
CA GLY A 127 -13.44 -11.32 4.96
C GLY A 127 -13.39 -12.78 5.40
N GLY A 128 -12.21 -13.41 5.41
CA GLY A 128 -12.00 -14.81 5.73
C GLY A 128 -12.07 -15.76 4.51
N VAL A 129 -12.41 -15.25 3.33
CA VAL A 129 -12.33 -16.00 2.07
C VAL A 129 -10.93 -15.84 1.50
N GLN A 130 -10.25 -16.95 1.22
CA GLN A 130 -8.95 -16.98 0.58
C GLN A 130 -9.10 -17.35 -0.91
N THR A 131 -8.20 -16.81 -1.74
CA THR A 131 -8.02 -17.27 -3.12
C THR A 131 -7.31 -18.62 -3.13
N ASN A 132 -7.46 -19.37 -4.22
CA ASN A 132 -6.75 -20.63 -4.40
C ASN A 132 -5.22 -20.36 -4.54
N PRO A 133 -4.39 -20.87 -3.61
CA PRO A 133 -2.95 -20.65 -3.64
C PRO A 133 -2.22 -21.38 -4.78
N ASP A 134 -2.88 -22.36 -5.43
CA ASP A 134 -2.31 -23.14 -6.52
C ASP A 134 -2.49 -22.48 -7.89
N LEU A 135 -3.22 -21.35 -7.95
CA LEU A 135 -3.33 -20.59 -9.20
C LEU A 135 -2.01 -19.88 -9.52
N PRO A 136 -1.69 -19.72 -10.81
CA PRO A 136 -0.55 -18.92 -11.22
C PRO A 136 -0.59 -17.51 -10.62
N LEU A 137 0.58 -17.00 -10.23
CA LEU A 137 0.69 -15.61 -9.77
C LEU A 137 0.32 -14.65 -10.91
N PRO A 138 -0.45 -13.59 -10.63
CA PRO A 138 -0.72 -12.56 -11.62
C PRO A 138 0.57 -11.92 -12.12
N THR A 139 0.61 -11.64 -13.40
CA THR A 139 1.69 -10.89 -14.05
C THR A 139 1.27 -9.44 -14.31
N PRO A 140 2.19 -8.52 -14.62
CA PRO A 140 1.82 -7.16 -15.02
C PRO A 140 0.90 -7.08 -16.25
N ASP A 141 0.83 -8.12 -17.06
CA ASP A 141 -0.05 -8.19 -18.24
C ASP A 141 -1.50 -8.51 -17.85
N ASP A 142 -1.74 -8.99 -16.63
CA ASP A 142 -3.07 -9.26 -16.09
C ASP A 142 -3.73 -8.02 -15.44
N LEU A 143 -3.08 -6.85 -15.49
CA LEU A 143 -3.55 -5.64 -14.82
C LEU A 143 -4.97 -5.24 -15.23
N GLU A 144 -5.29 -5.31 -16.52
CA GLU A 144 -6.64 -4.99 -17.04
C GLU A 144 -7.70 -5.93 -16.45
N ALA A 145 -7.40 -7.23 -16.37
CA ALA A 145 -8.31 -8.23 -15.80
C ALA A 145 -8.50 -8.03 -14.27
N LEU A 146 -7.43 -7.67 -13.56
CA LEU A 146 -7.49 -7.34 -12.13
C LEU A 146 -8.28 -6.06 -11.87
N ASP A 147 -8.12 -5.03 -12.69
CA ASP A 147 -8.87 -3.77 -12.57
C ASP A 147 -10.35 -3.95 -12.93
N ALA A 148 -10.68 -4.88 -13.83
CA ALA A 148 -12.05 -5.26 -14.16
C ALA A 148 -12.72 -6.07 -13.03
N SER A 149 -11.94 -6.76 -12.18
CA SER A 149 -12.47 -7.48 -11.01
C SER A 149 -12.92 -6.50 -9.93
N PRO A 150 -14.16 -6.59 -9.44
CA PRO A 150 -14.66 -5.70 -8.39
C PRO A 150 -13.92 -5.85 -7.05
N VAL A 151 -13.14 -6.90 -6.87
CA VAL A 151 -12.35 -7.19 -5.66
C VAL A 151 -10.87 -7.45 -5.95
N ARG A 152 -10.40 -7.18 -7.19
CA ARG A 152 -9.00 -7.29 -7.63
C ARG A 152 -8.40 -8.69 -7.41
N THR A 153 -9.08 -9.72 -7.91
CA THR A 153 -8.55 -11.09 -7.97
C THR A 153 -8.84 -11.74 -9.33
N LEU A 154 -7.95 -12.62 -9.79
CA LEU A 154 -8.16 -13.44 -10.99
C LEU A 154 -8.96 -14.72 -10.68
N ASP A 155 -9.02 -15.12 -9.42
CA ASP A 155 -9.79 -16.28 -8.97
C ASP A 155 -11.29 -15.95 -8.98
N LYS A 156 -12.00 -16.43 -10.01
CA LYS A 156 -13.42 -16.14 -10.20
C LYS A 156 -14.33 -16.82 -9.18
N GLU A 157 -13.92 -17.95 -8.65
CA GLU A 157 -14.66 -18.63 -7.59
C GLU A 157 -14.53 -17.85 -6.26
N ALA A 158 -13.30 -17.48 -5.89
CA ALA A 158 -13.07 -16.65 -4.72
C ALA A 158 -13.72 -15.26 -4.87
N GLU A 159 -13.69 -14.64 -6.08
CA GLU A 159 -14.35 -13.36 -6.36
C GLU A 159 -15.83 -13.41 -5.99
N ALA A 160 -16.56 -14.43 -6.45
CA ALA A 160 -17.99 -14.60 -6.15
C ALA A 160 -18.26 -14.72 -4.64
N ARG A 161 -17.49 -15.57 -3.95
CA ARG A 161 -17.58 -15.77 -2.50
C ARG A 161 -17.22 -14.51 -1.70
N ILE A 162 -16.20 -13.76 -2.12
CA ILE A 162 -15.80 -12.49 -1.51
C ILE A 162 -16.92 -11.46 -1.65
N ILE A 163 -17.54 -11.35 -2.83
CA ILE A 163 -18.67 -10.43 -3.06
C ILE A 163 -19.85 -10.79 -2.14
N GLU A 164 -20.19 -12.05 -2.02
CA GLU A 164 -21.24 -12.52 -1.09
C GLU A 164 -20.89 -12.10 0.35
N ARG A 165 -19.66 -12.35 0.79
CA ARG A 165 -19.19 -11.99 2.14
C ARG A 165 -19.25 -10.49 2.41
N ILE A 166 -18.91 -9.65 1.42
CA ILE A 166 -19.06 -8.19 1.52
C ILE A 166 -20.53 -7.80 1.67
N ASN A 167 -21.43 -8.45 0.92
CA ASN A 167 -22.88 -8.17 1.01
C ASN A 167 -23.46 -8.56 2.37
N GLU A 168 -23.03 -9.67 2.94
CA GLU A 168 -23.39 -10.08 4.31
C GLU A 168 -22.93 -9.05 5.33
N ALA A 169 -21.67 -8.64 5.30
CA ALA A 169 -21.13 -7.62 6.19
C ALA A 169 -21.89 -6.29 6.07
N LYS A 170 -22.21 -5.86 4.84
CA LYS A 170 -23.01 -4.66 4.60
C LYS A 170 -24.41 -4.77 5.23
N LYS A 171 -25.09 -5.91 5.09
CA LYS A 171 -26.39 -6.17 5.73
C LYS A 171 -26.28 -6.17 7.26
N ALA A 172 -25.17 -6.69 7.80
CA ALA A 172 -24.89 -6.70 9.23
C ALA A 172 -24.39 -5.35 9.77
N SER A 173 -24.27 -4.33 8.93
CA SER A 173 -23.69 -3.03 9.29
C SER A 173 -22.26 -3.14 9.83
N ASP A 174 -21.44 -4.00 9.23
CA ASP A 174 -20.09 -4.34 9.65
C ASP A 174 -19.06 -4.11 8.55
N THR A 175 -17.77 -4.28 8.88
CA THR A 175 -16.63 -4.07 7.97
C THR A 175 -15.72 -5.29 7.92
N LEU A 176 -15.01 -5.45 6.81
CA LEU A 176 -14.12 -6.59 6.55
C LEU A 176 -12.71 -6.12 6.25
N GLY A 177 -11.74 -6.84 6.80
CA GLY A 177 -10.33 -6.79 6.44
C GLY A 177 -9.95 -7.87 5.44
N GLY A 178 -8.67 -7.95 5.11
CA GLY A 178 -8.14 -8.95 4.19
C GLY A 178 -6.64 -8.85 3.99
N VAL A 179 -6.15 -9.56 3.02
CA VAL A 179 -4.72 -9.65 2.69
C VAL A 179 -4.56 -9.31 1.21
N ILE A 180 -3.58 -8.46 0.93
CA ILE A 180 -3.14 -8.14 -0.43
C ILE A 180 -1.75 -8.72 -0.66
N GLU A 181 -1.41 -8.95 -1.92
CA GLU A 181 -0.05 -9.27 -2.35
C GLU A 181 0.38 -8.33 -3.47
N VAL A 182 1.62 -7.85 -3.38
CA VAL A 182 2.30 -7.08 -4.43
C VAL A 182 3.43 -7.92 -4.99
N LEU A 183 3.47 -8.01 -6.31
CA LEU A 183 4.49 -8.73 -7.06
C LEU A 183 5.31 -7.72 -7.87
N ALA A 184 6.65 -7.82 -7.80
CA ALA A 184 7.55 -7.02 -8.63
C ALA A 184 8.42 -7.93 -9.48
N TYR A 185 8.31 -7.78 -10.79
CA TYR A 185 8.98 -8.55 -11.82
C TYR A 185 10.15 -7.77 -12.40
N GLY A 186 11.19 -8.48 -12.83
CA GLY A 186 12.35 -7.87 -13.49
C GLY A 186 13.30 -7.14 -12.53
N VAL A 187 13.18 -7.37 -11.23
CA VAL A 187 14.08 -6.76 -10.24
C VAL A 187 15.46 -7.42 -10.33
N PRO A 188 16.52 -6.67 -10.69
CA PRO A 188 17.86 -7.24 -10.77
C PRO A 188 18.35 -7.69 -9.37
N ALA A 189 19.14 -8.74 -9.32
CA ALA A 189 19.74 -9.20 -8.06
C ALA A 189 20.72 -8.15 -7.49
N GLY A 190 20.75 -8.04 -6.16
CA GLY A 190 21.69 -7.20 -5.44
C GLY A 190 21.17 -5.80 -5.06
N ILE A 191 19.88 -5.50 -5.20
CA ILE A 191 19.26 -4.31 -4.62
C ILE A 191 19.03 -4.55 -3.12
N GLY A 192 19.43 -3.60 -2.27
CA GLY A 192 19.49 -3.77 -0.82
C GLY A 192 20.86 -4.26 -0.35
N THR A 193 20.97 -4.61 0.93
CA THR A 193 22.25 -5.06 1.50
C THR A 193 22.05 -5.98 2.70
N TYR A 194 23.00 -6.86 2.95
CA TYR A 194 23.09 -7.66 4.19
C TYR A 194 23.97 -7.00 5.26
N VAL A 195 24.68 -5.93 4.90
CA VAL A 195 25.71 -5.33 5.77
C VAL A 195 25.10 -4.56 6.93
N GLU A 196 24.04 -3.77 6.66
CA GLU A 196 23.36 -2.91 7.64
C GLU A 196 21.87 -3.21 7.69
N SER A 197 21.33 -3.41 8.88
CA SER A 197 19.94 -3.82 9.06
C SER A 197 18.91 -2.80 8.56
N ASP A 198 19.22 -1.51 8.66
CA ASP A 198 18.36 -0.40 8.20
C ASP A 198 18.39 -0.17 6.68
N ARG A 199 19.33 -0.85 5.99
CA ARG A 199 19.47 -0.82 4.52
C ARG A 199 19.02 -2.12 3.85
N ARG A 200 18.44 -3.05 4.59
CA ARG A 200 17.85 -4.27 4.06
C ARG A 200 16.58 -3.95 3.28
N LEU A 201 16.42 -4.55 2.09
CA LEU A 201 15.26 -4.32 1.22
C LEU A 201 13.98 -4.88 1.84
N ASP A 202 14.02 -6.08 2.44
CA ASP A 202 12.87 -6.68 3.13
C ASP A 202 12.37 -5.80 4.29
N ALA A 203 13.28 -5.26 5.10
CA ALA A 203 12.94 -4.36 6.20
C ALA A 203 12.28 -3.06 5.69
N ALA A 204 12.82 -2.49 4.59
CA ALA A 204 12.27 -1.29 3.99
C ALA A 204 10.87 -1.51 3.38
N LEU A 205 10.67 -2.62 2.67
CA LEU A 205 9.37 -3.01 2.11
C LEU A 205 8.34 -3.27 3.23
N ALA A 206 8.74 -3.98 4.29
CA ALA A 206 7.89 -4.22 5.44
C ALA A 206 7.48 -2.91 6.12
N SER A 207 8.42 -1.97 6.33
CA SER A 207 8.14 -0.64 6.87
C SER A 207 7.19 0.16 5.99
N ALA A 208 7.38 0.14 4.67
CA ALA A 208 6.56 0.86 3.71
C ALA A 208 5.09 0.37 3.73
N ILE A 209 4.88 -0.95 3.76
CA ILE A 209 3.54 -1.56 3.82
C ILE A 209 2.92 -1.34 5.21
N MET A 210 3.67 -1.54 6.30
CA MET A 210 3.16 -1.30 7.66
C MET A 210 2.80 0.18 7.90
N GLY A 211 3.42 1.10 7.19
CA GLY A 211 3.12 2.53 7.21
C GLY A 211 1.83 2.93 6.48
N ILE A 212 1.09 2.00 5.89
CA ILE A 212 -0.24 2.24 5.30
C ILE A 212 -1.29 2.10 6.41
N GLN A 213 -2.31 2.96 6.39
CA GLN A 213 -3.39 2.92 7.39
C GLN A 213 -4.07 1.54 7.42
N ALA A 214 -4.37 1.09 8.63
CA ALA A 214 -5.03 -0.17 8.94
C ALA A 214 -4.22 -1.45 8.67
N PHE A 215 -3.01 -1.40 8.15
CA PHE A 215 -2.15 -2.57 8.07
C PHE A 215 -1.65 -3.01 9.44
N LYS A 216 -1.63 -4.33 9.70
CA LYS A 216 -1.28 -4.95 10.98
C LYS A 216 -0.31 -6.10 10.86
N GLY A 217 0.03 -6.51 9.64
CA GLY A 217 0.99 -7.56 9.36
C GLY A 217 1.59 -7.42 7.97
N VAL A 218 2.82 -7.88 7.82
CA VAL A 218 3.55 -7.94 6.55
C VAL A 218 4.26 -9.29 6.46
N GLU A 219 4.29 -9.87 5.28
CA GLU A 219 5.07 -11.06 4.94
C GLU A 219 5.90 -10.80 3.69
N ILE A 220 7.11 -11.35 3.65
CA ILE A 220 7.94 -11.44 2.46
C ILE A 220 7.96 -12.92 2.03
N GLY A 221 7.60 -13.18 0.77
CA GLY A 221 7.47 -14.55 0.28
C GLY A 221 6.43 -15.35 1.03
N ASP A 222 6.79 -16.57 1.45
CA ASP A 222 5.90 -17.45 2.22
C ASP A 222 5.80 -17.10 3.71
N GLY A 223 6.63 -16.16 4.20
CA GLY A 223 6.51 -15.55 5.52
C GLY A 223 6.27 -16.52 6.66
N PHE A 224 5.11 -16.45 7.31
CA PHE A 224 4.75 -17.34 8.43
C PHE A 224 4.63 -18.82 8.03
N LEU A 225 4.24 -19.11 6.79
CA LEU A 225 4.17 -20.49 6.30
C LEU A 225 5.59 -21.11 6.24
N GLU A 226 6.60 -20.34 5.81
CA GLU A 226 7.98 -20.80 5.77
C GLU A 226 8.50 -21.19 7.17
N ALA A 227 8.13 -20.41 8.19
CA ALA A 227 8.50 -20.69 9.58
C ALA A 227 7.93 -22.03 10.13
N SER A 228 6.89 -22.57 9.50
CA SER A 228 6.29 -23.85 9.86
C SER A 228 6.93 -25.08 9.20
N ARG A 229 7.83 -24.86 8.20
CA ARG A 229 8.47 -25.93 7.43
C ARG A 229 9.81 -26.35 8.04
N PRO A 230 10.19 -27.63 7.91
CA PRO A 230 11.58 -28.04 8.09
C PRO A 230 12.51 -27.31 7.10
N GLY A 231 13.76 -26.98 7.52
CA GLY A 231 14.68 -26.20 6.69
C GLY A 231 14.90 -26.75 5.27
N SER A 232 14.95 -28.07 5.11
CA SER A 232 15.07 -28.72 3.80
C SER A 232 13.85 -28.53 2.87
N GLN A 233 12.72 -28.06 3.40
CA GLN A 233 11.50 -27.76 2.66
C GLN A 233 11.19 -26.26 2.59
N ALA A 234 11.88 -25.47 3.39
CA ALA A 234 11.69 -24.01 3.47
C ALA A 234 12.56 -23.27 2.44
N HIS A 235 13.81 -23.68 2.30
CA HIS A 235 14.79 -22.95 1.46
C HIS A 235 14.65 -23.28 -0.01
N ASP A 236 14.89 -22.28 -0.87
CA ASP A 236 14.87 -22.40 -2.32
C ASP A 236 16.19 -22.99 -2.81
N GLU A 237 16.16 -24.23 -3.34
CA GLU A 237 17.36 -24.90 -3.86
C GLU A 237 17.92 -24.14 -5.08
N ILE A 238 19.24 -23.97 -5.10
CA ILE A 238 19.97 -23.32 -6.19
C ILE A 238 20.42 -24.39 -7.18
N VAL A 239 20.07 -24.20 -8.44
CA VAL A 239 20.33 -25.18 -9.52
C VAL A 239 20.91 -24.47 -10.74
N VAL A 240 21.43 -25.29 -11.66
CA VAL A 240 21.74 -24.83 -13.02
C VAL A 240 20.56 -25.20 -13.91
N ASN A 241 19.94 -24.20 -14.54
CA ASN A 241 18.79 -24.42 -15.44
C ASN A 241 19.22 -24.95 -16.81
N ALA A 242 18.25 -25.22 -17.69
CA ALA A 242 18.49 -25.77 -19.03
C ALA A 242 19.39 -24.88 -19.91
N ASP A 243 19.44 -23.59 -19.65
CA ASP A 243 20.29 -22.62 -20.37
C ASP A 243 21.70 -22.50 -19.79
N GLY A 244 22.05 -23.32 -18.79
CA GLY A 244 23.35 -23.30 -18.12
C GLY A 244 23.51 -22.14 -17.11
N ARG A 245 22.42 -21.49 -16.72
CA ARG A 245 22.41 -20.35 -15.77
C ARG A 245 22.01 -20.80 -14.38
N ILE A 246 22.54 -20.10 -13.38
CA ILE A 246 22.13 -20.32 -11.98
C ILE A 246 20.71 -19.78 -11.78
N ASP A 247 19.86 -20.63 -11.20
CA ASP A 247 18.45 -20.33 -10.91
C ASP A 247 18.01 -21.01 -9.62
N ARG A 248 16.76 -20.84 -9.23
CA ARG A 248 16.15 -21.46 -8.06
C ARG A 248 14.93 -22.30 -8.46
N LEU A 249 14.75 -23.44 -7.78
CA LEU A 249 13.60 -24.34 -8.04
C LEU A 249 12.27 -23.79 -7.50
N SER A 250 12.33 -22.84 -6.58
CA SER A 250 11.13 -22.23 -5.95
C SER A 250 11.44 -20.78 -5.58
N ASN A 251 10.42 -20.05 -5.13
CA ASN A 251 10.55 -18.66 -4.70
C ASN A 251 9.80 -18.44 -3.36
N ARG A 252 10.11 -19.25 -2.37
CA ARG A 252 9.54 -19.18 -1.02
C ARG A 252 10.06 -17.96 -0.26
N ALA A 253 11.33 -17.62 -0.47
CA ALA A 253 11.95 -16.40 0.05
C ALA A 253 11.34 -15.10 -0.51
N GLY A 254 10.49 -15.20 -1.54
CA GLY A 254 9.81 -14.04 -2.11
C GLY A 254 10.74 -13.06 -2.81
N GLY A 255 11.77 -13.55 -3.49
CA GLY A 255 12.72 -12.76 -4.28
C GLY A 255 13.76 -11.99 -3.47
N ILE A 256 13.84 -12.22 -2.14
CA ILE A 256 14.77 -11.51 -1.25
C ILE A 256 15.49 -12.51 -0.35
N GLU A 257 16.80 -12.48 -0.37
CA GLU A 257 17.68 -13.26 0.49
C GLU A 257 18.69 -12.36 1.18
N GLY A 258 18.84 -12.51 2.50
CA GLY A 258 19.77 -11.70 3.28
C GLY A 258 19.54 -10.18 3.19
N GLY A 259 18.30 -9.74 2.87
CA GLY A 259 17.97 -8.32 2.70
C GLY A 259 18.30 -7.76 1.31
N MET A 260 18.62 -8.61 0.34
CA MET A 260 18.92 -8.24 -1.04
C MET A 260 17.98 -8.94 -2.02
N SER A 261 17.60 -8.28 -3.10
CA SER A 261 16.93 -8.93 -4.22
C SER A 261 17.82 -10.02 -4.82
N ASN A 262 17.23 -11.16 -5.20
CA ASN A 262 17.94 -12.31 -5.72
C ASN A 262 17.69 -12.59 -7.22
N GLY A 263 16.98 -11.69 -7.91
CA GLY A 263 16.63 -11.80 -9.33
C GLY A 263 15.28 -12.46 -9.60
N GLN A 264 14.67 -13.10 -8.60
CA GLN A 264 13.33 -13.65 -8.73
C GLN A 264 12.24 -12.60 -8.43
N VAL A 265 10.96 -12.97 -8.66
CA VAL A 265 9.82 -12.11 -8.39
C VAL A 265 9.79 -11.74 -6.90
N ILE A 266 9.81 -10.44 -6.60
CA ILE A 266 9.61 -9.99 -5.23
C ILE A 266 8.14 -10.13 -4.87
N ARG A 267 7.86 -10.80 -3.74
CA ARG A 267 6.52 -11.06 -3.22
C ARG A 267 6.37 -10.43 -1.84
N VAL A 268 5.46 -9.46 -1.72
CA VAL A 268 5.19 -8.76 -0.46
C VAL A 268 3.70 -8.83 -0.16
N ARG A 269 3.31 -9.40 0.98
CA ARG A 269 1.92 -9.44 1.45
C ARG A 269 1.70 -8.46 2.58
N GLY A 270 0.49 -7.91 2.63
CA GLY A 270 0.07 -7.03 3.71
C GLY A 270 -1.31 -7.40 4.23
N ALA A 271 -1.43 -7.54 5.54
CA ALA A 271 -2.68 -7.84 6.22
C ALA A 271 -3.32 -6.56 6.74
N MET A 272 -4.50 -6.22 6.21
CA MET A 272 -5.29 -5.06 6.59
C MET A 272 -6.43 -5.45 7.52
N LYS A 273 -6.51 -4.83 8.69
CA LYS A 273 -7.66 -5.00 9.59
C LYS A 273 -8.93 -4.36 9.01
N PRO A 274 -10.14 -4.74 9.49
CA PRO A 274 -11.37 -4.06 9.13
C PRO A 274 -11.32 -2.57 9.42
N ILE A 275 -12.05 -1.77 8.63
CA ILE A 275 -12.14 -0.32 8.82
C ILE A 275 -12.80 -0.02 10.18
N PRO A 276 -12.22 0.85 11.02
CA PRO A 276 -12.73 1.10 12.37
C PRO A 276 -13.98 1.99 12.43
N SER A 277 -14.35 2.64 11.33
CA SER A 277 -15.65 3.33 11.22
C SER A 277 -16.73 2.33 10.86
N ILE A 278 -17.38 1.75 11.87
CA ILE A 278 -18.35 0.67 11.73
C ILE A 278 -19.78 1.25 11.90
N PRO A 279 -20.72 1.03 10.95
CA PRO A 279 -22.10 1.51 11.10
C PRO A 279 -22.78 0.94 12.33
N LYS A 280 -22.52 -0.32 12.70
CA LYS A 280 -22.86 -0.92 14.00
C LYS A 280 -21.95 -0.34 15.07
N ALA A 281 -22.35 0.80 15.66
CA ALA A 281 -21.51 1.56 16.59
C ALA A 281 -21.03 0.71 17.78
N LEU A 282 -19.72 0.75 18.04
CA LEU A 282 -19.10 0.13 19.19
C LEU A 282 -19.17 1.06 20.42
N ARG A 283 -19.07 0.51 21.62
CA ARG A 283 -19.00 1.27 22.86
C ARG A 283 -17.74 2.11 22.91
N THR A 284 -17.86 3.33 23.39
CA THR A 284 -16.76 4.28 23.63
C THR A 284 -17.09 5.13 24.86
N VAL A 285 -16.34 6.21 25.05
CA VAL A 285 -16.60 7.25 26.04
C VAL A 285 -16.68 8.60 25.37
N ASP A 286 -17.45 9.51 25.90
CA ASP A 286 -17.36 10.92 25.57
C ASP A 286 -16.24 11.54 26.40
N VAL A 287 -15.16 11.98 25.73
CA VAL A 287 -13.94 12.45 26.43
C VAL A 287 -14.15 13.81 27.13
N LEU A 288 -15.19 14.57 26.77
CA LEU A 288 -15.51 15.84 27.42
C LEU A 288 -16.27 15.64 28.74
N THR A 289 -17.11 14.61 28.82
CA THR A 289 -17.94 14.34 30.01
C THR A 289 -17.44 13.17 30.85
N GLY A 290 -16.62 12.27 30.27
CA GLY A 290 -16.20 11.01 30.88
C GLY A 290 -17.29 9.92 30.88
N GLU A 291 -18.43 10.15 30.28
CA GLU A 291 -19.57 9.22 30.28
C GLU A 291 -19.45 8.16 29.20
N SER A 292 -20.06 7.00 29.44
CA SER A 292 -20.20 5.95 28.43
C SER A 292 -21.02 6.42 27.26
N ALA A 293 -20.54 6.13 26.03
CA ALA A 293 -21.16 6.58 24.78
C ALA A 293 -21.09 5.51 23.68
N GLN A 294 -21.74 5.80 22.56
CA GLN A 294 -21.56 5.07 21.31
C GLN A 294 -20.57 5.83 20.41
N ALA A 295 -19.70 5.10 19.73
CA ALA A 295 -18.71 5.67 18.83
C ALA A 295 -19.38 6.45 17.69
N ILE A 296 -18.71 7.48 17.19
CA ILE A 296 -19.17 8.28 16.06
C ILE A 296 -19.27 7.38 14.83
N ASN A 297 -20.45 7.37 14.20
CA ASN A 297 -20.64 6.74 12.90
C ASN A 297 -20.24 7.75 11.81
N GLN A 298 -19.08 7.54 11.20
CA GLN A 298 -18.69 8.23 9.98
C GLN A 298 -19.10 7.38 8.77
N ARG A 299 -19.31 8.00 7.59
CA ARG A 299 -19.52 7.27 6.34
C ARG A 299 -18.41 6.25 6.18
N SER A 300 -18.75 4.98 6.09
CA SER A 300 -17.76 3.91 5.99
C SER A 300 -18.00 3.04 4.77
N ASP A 301 -16.90 2.57 4.22
CA ASP A 301 -16.86 1.47 3.27
C ASP A 301 -17.06 0.16 4.05
N SER A 302 -17.64 -0.87 3.43
CA SER A 302 -17.67 -2.22 4.04
C SER A 302 -16.28 -2.87 4.00
N THR A 303 -15.45 -2.50 3.05
CA THR A 303 -14.04 -2.90 2.96
C THR A 303 -13.24 -1.88 2.14
N ALA A 304 -11.94 -1.78 2.42
CA ALA A 304 -10.99 -1.01 1.61
C ALA A 304 -9.86 -1.88 1.04
N VAL A 305 -9.93 -3.20 1.20
CA VAL A 305 -8.84 -4.12 0.81
C VAL A 305 -8.49 -4.02 -0.67
N PRO A 306 -9.44 -3.99 -1.64
CA PRO A 306 -9.09 -3.84 -3.05
C PRO A 306 -8.36 -2.52 -3.35
N ALA A 307 -8.75 -1.40 -2.74
CA ALA A 307 -8.05 -0.13 -2.88
C ALA A 307 -6.68 -0.14 -2.20
N ALA A 308 -6.57 -0.82 -1.06
CA ALA A 308 -5.30 -0.96 -0.34
C ALA A 308 -4.24 -1.70 -1.15
N SER A 309 -4.61 -2.62 -2.05
CA SER A 309 -3.65 -3.27 -2.96
C SER A 309 -2.95 -2.26 -3.88
N VAL A 310 -3.68 -1.30 -4.43
CA VAL A 310 -3.13 -0.23 -5.27
C VAL A 310 -2.20 0.69 -4.47
N VAL A 311 -2.59 1.03 -3.24
CA VAL A 311 -1.73 1.83 -2.34
C VAL A 311 -0.45 1.07 -1.98
N ALA A 312 -0.55 -0.21 -1.67
CA ALA A 312 0.59 -1.06 -1.35
C ALA A 312 1.55 -1.18 -2.54
N GLU A 313 1.01 -1.35 -3.74
CA GLU A 313 1.80 -1.38 -4.98
C GLU A 313 2.59 -0.07 -5.17
N ALA A 314 1.96 1.08 -4.96
CA ALA A 314 2.63 2.39 -5.01
C ALA A 314 3.77 2.49 -3.98
N MET A 315 3.57 1.98 -2.76
CA MET A 315 4.60 1.99 -1.73
C MET A 315 5.77 1.06 -2.04
N VAL A 316 5.51 -0.10 -2.64
CA VAL A 316 6.56 -1.01 -3.14
C VAL A 316 7.37 -0.34 -4.26
N ARG A 317 6.71 0.31 -5.22
CA ARG A 317 7.37 1.07 -6.31
C ARG A 317 8.28 2.16 -5.78
N LEU A 318 7.81 2.98 -4.84
CA LEU A 318 8.60 4.05 -4.22
C LEU A 318 9.82 3.49 -3.48
N THR A 319 9.65 2.38 -2.77
CA THR A 319 10.74 1.72 -2.05
C THR A 319 11.78 1.15 -3.02
N LEU A 320 11.34 0.42 -4.05
CA LEU A 320 12.24 -0.13 -5.07
C LEU A 320 12.98 0.97 -5.82
N ALA A 321 12.31 2.06 -6.20
CA ALA A 321 12.96 3.20 -6.89
C ALA A 321 14.07 3.82 -6.03
N LYS A 322 13.81 4.01 -4.73
CA LYS A 322 14.81 4.53 -3.78
C LYS A 322 16.02 3.61 -3.70
N TYR A 323 15.82 2.31 -3.49
CA TYR A 323 16.91 1.35 -3.32
C TYR A 323 17.65 1.06 -4.63
N ALA A 324 16.98 1.12 -5.77
CA ALA A 324 17.60 1.02 -7.08
C ALA A 324 18.50 2.23 -7.37
N LEU A 325 18.05 3.44 -7.04
CA LEU A 325 18.87 4.65 -7.14
C LEU A 325 20.07 4.63 -6.17
N ASP A 326 19.90 4.14 -4.96
CA ASP A 326 20.99 3.98 -3.99
C ASP A 326 22.11 3.06 -4.53
N LYS A 327 21.74 2.01 -5.26
CA LYS A 327 22.69 1.07 -5.86
C LYS A 327 23.30 1.56 -7.16
N PHE A 328 22.49 2.06 -8.09
CA PHE A 328 22.91 2.34 -9.46
C PHE A 328 23.19 3.81 -9.72
N GLY A 329 22.59 4.71 -8.93
CA GLY A 329 22.76 6.16 -9.09
C GLY A 329 22.31 6.67 -10.46
N GLY A 330 22.86 7.82 -10.85
CA GLY A 330 22.63 8.47 -12.14
C GLY A 330 21.64 9.62 -12.05
N ASP A 331 21.90 10.68 -12.86
CA ASP A 331 21.05 11.86 -12.97
C ASP A 331 20.05 11.77 -14.14
N SER A 332 20.10 10.69 -14.89
CA SER A 332 19.18 10.39 -16.00
C SER A 332 18.88 8.90 -16.12
N VAL A 333 17.72 8.56 -16.71
CA VAL A 333 17.34 7.17 -17.02
C VAL A 333 18.44 6.46 -17.83
N ALA A 334 19.02 7.14 -18.82
CA ALA A 334 20.06 6.57 -19.67
C ALA A 334 21.35 6.24 -18.87
N GLU A 335 21.72 7.10 -17.93
CA GLU A 335 22.87 6.87 -17.06
C GLU A 335 22.61 5.72 -16.07
N THR A 336 21.47 5.71 -15.41
CA THR A 336 21.07 4.62 -14.50
C THR A 336 21.05 3.27 -15.22
N ARG A 337 20.50 3.23 -16.44
CA ARG A 337 20.47 2.02 -17.29
C ARG A 337 21.87 1.54 -17.62
N ARG A 338 22.76 2.43 -18.07
CA ARG A 338 24.16 2.09 -18.35
C ARG A 338 24.87 1.51 -17.12
N ASN A 339 24.61 2.06 -15.94
CA ASN A 339 25.20 1.57 -14.69
C ASN A 339 24.67 0.16 -14.35
N LEU A 340 23.38 -0.12 -14.55
CA LEU A 340 22.81 -1.46 -14.44
C LEU A 340 23.45 -2.43 -15.44
N GLU A 341 23.52 -2.06 -16.72
CA GLU A 341 24.10 -2.91 -17.77
C GLU A 341 25.56 -3.24 -17.47
N SER A 342 26.35 -2.25 -17.03
CA SER A 342 27.73 -2.46 -16.61
C SER A 342 27.85 -3.40 -15.42
N TYR A 343 26.97 -3.28 -14.44
CA TYR A 343 26.91 -4.16 -13.28
C TYR A 343 26.61 -5.61 -13.69
N LEU A 344 25.59 -5.83 -14.50
CA LEU A 344 25.23 -7.16 -14.99
C LEU A 344 26.32 -7.75 -15.88
N ALA A 345 26.97 -6.94 -16.72
CA ALA A 345 28.06 -7.38 -17.59
C ALA A 345 29.32 -7.79 -16.80
N SER A 346 29.49 -7.30 -15.58
CA SER A 346 30.61 -7.69 -14.70
C SER A 346 30.51 -9.11 -14.14
N TRP A 347 29.30 -9.74 -14.21
CA TRP A 347 29.12 -11.10 -13.71
C TRP A 347 29.64 -12.14 -14.68
N PRO A 348 30.13 -13.29 -14.17
CA PRO A 348 30.35 -14.45 -15.01
C PRO A 348 29.11 -14.87 -15.80
N GLU A 349 29.26 -15.40 -16.99
CA GLU A 349 28.15 -15.71 -17.89
C GLU A 349 27.10 -16.62 -17.25
N HIS A 350 27.52 -17.64 -16.51
CA HIS A 350 26.65 -18.58 -15.79
C HIS A 350 25.88 -17.95 -14.60
N MET A 351 26.22 -16.74 -14.20
CA MET A 351 25.54 -15.99 -13.13
C MET A 351 24.59 -14.90 -13.66
N ARG A 352 24.52 -14.73 -14.97
CA ARG A 352 23.69 -13.69 -15.61
C ARG A 352 22.27 -14.15 -15.85
#